data_d2b8adf489701c368ec91d2e0264c731
#
_entry.id   d2b8adf489701c368ec91d2e0264c731
#
_cell.length_a   1.000
_cell.length_b   1.000
_cell.length_c   1.000
_cell.angle_alpha   90.00
_cell.angle_beta   90.00
_cell.angle_gamma   90.00
#
_symmetry.space_group_name_H-M   'P 1'
#
loop_
_entity.id
_entity.type
_entity.pdbx_description
1 polymer ?
#
loop_
_entity_poly.entity_id
_entity_poly.type
_entity_poly.pdbx_seq_one_letter_code
_entity_poly.pdbx_strand_id
1 'polypeptide(L)'
;MVGWILEEIQLLEAYRAHVAEREELGVPPKALDAEWTTELVKLLQDPPKGEEDFLLDLLANRVPPGVDEAAYVKAGFLSALVKDEANSPVIDKSLAVELLGNMLGGYNVATLVDLLDNGELADKAAEQLKKITLVFDAFYDISAKADSGNPYATEIIQSWADAEWFTSKKKVAKEITAIVFKVTGETNTDDLSPAQDAWSRPDIP
;
A
#
# COMPACT_ATOMS: atom_id res chain seq x y z
N MET A 1 29.01 10.04 -10.82
CA MET A 1 28.92 9.91 -9.37
C MET A 1 28.37 11.17 -8.66
N VAL A 2 28.74 12.38 -9.05
CA VAL A 2 28.23 13.62 -8.39
C VAL A 2 26.81 14.01 -8.83
N GLY A 3 26.36 13.63 -10.04
CA GLY A 3 25.02 13.98 -10.53
C GLY A 3 23.88 13.24 -9.84
N TRP A 4 24.06 11.98 -9.52
CA TRP A 4 23.06 11.13 -8.86
C TRP A 4 22.76 11.58 -7.41
N ILE A 5 23.79 11.95 -6.67
CA ILE A 5 23.66 12.42 -5.26
C ILE A 5 22.85 13.72 -5.17
N LEU A 6 22.88 14.56 -6.22
CA LEU A 6 22.14 15.82 -6.26
C LEU A 6 20.64 15.59 -6.53
N GLU A 7 20.28 14.60 -7.35
CA GLU A 7 18.89 14.23 -7.64
C GLU A 7 18.24 13.51 -6.43
N GLU A 8 18.98 12.64 -5.75
CA GLU A 8 18.54 11.90 -4.55
C GLU A 8 18.16 12.82 -3.38
N ILE A 9 18.98 13.83 -3.10
CA ILE A 9 18.69 14.83 -2.06
C ILE A 9 17.49 15.69 -2.46
N GLN A 10 17.27 15.89 -3.76
CA GLN A 10 16.22 16.77 -4.26
C GLN A 10 14.80 16.26 -3.95
N LEU A 11 14.52 14.94 -4.03
CA LEU A 11 13.21 14.41 -3.65
C LEU A 11 12.92 14.63 -2.16
N LEU A 12 13.87 14.28 -1.28
CA LEU A 12 13.67 14.37 0.16
C LEU A 12 13.49 15.82 0.61
N GLU A 13 14.30 16.74 0.08
CA GLU A 13 14.18 18.17 0.37
C GLU A 13 12.87 18.75 -0.17
N ALA A 14 12.51 18.41 -1.41
CA ALA A 14 11.28 18.89 -2.04
C ALA A 14 10.03 18.37 -1.29
N TYR A 15 10.02 17.10 -0.88
CA TYR A 15 8.90 16.54 -0.13
C TYR A 15 8.80 17.19 1.27
N ARG A 16 9.90 17.38 1.97
CA ARG A 16 9.90 18.08 3.28
C ARG A 16 9.45 19.54 3.16
N ALA A 17 9.85 20.22 2.11
CA ALA A 17 9.37 21.58 1.82
C ALA A 17 7.86 21.59 1.53
N HIS A 18 7.37 20.61 0.75
CA HIS A 18 5.94 20.43 0.49
C HIS A 18 5.16 20.15 1.79
N VAL A 19 5.68 19.29 2.68
CA VAL A 19 5.06 19.03 3.98
C VAL A 19 4.95 20.30 4.80
N ALA A 20 6.01 21.11 4.88
CA ALA A 20 6.02 22.36 5.63
C ALA A 20 5.01 23.39 5.06
N GLU A 21 4.96 23.53 3.73
CA GLU A 21 3.97 24.40 3.07
C GLU A 21 2.53 23.97 3.39
N ARG A 22 2.26 22.67 3.36
CA ARG A 22 0.92 22.12 3.66
C ARG A 22 0.55 22.29 5.12
N GLU A 23 1.52 22.16 6.02
CA GLU A 23 1.34 22.38 7.45
C GLU A 23 0.97 23.83 7.76
N GLU A 24 1.59 24.82 7.09
CA GLU A 24 1.23 26.23 7.22
C GLU A 24 -0.23 26.50 6.80
N LEU A 25 -0.74 25.73 5.83
CA LEU A 25 -2.13 25.80 5.40
C LEU A 25 -3.09 24.99 6.30
N GLY A 26 -2.58 24.23 7.26
CA GLY A 26 -3.39 23.37 8.14
C GLY A 26 -3.98 22.13 7.44
N VAL A 27 -3.38 21.68 6.34
CA VAL A 27 -3.84 20.52 5.55
C VAL A 27 -2.73 19.48 5.41
N PRO A 28 -3.05 18.19 5.26
CA PRO A 28 -2.04 17.15 5.12
C PRO A 28 -1.28 17.27 3.78
N PRO A 29 -0.03 16.76 3.71
CA PRO A 29 0.72 16.72 2.46
C PRO A 29 -0.01 15.86 1.42
N LYS A 30 0.12 16.19 0.14
CA LYS A 30 -0.45 15.40 -0.96
C LYS A 30 0.20 14.04 -1.07
N ALA A 31 -0.51 13.09 -1.64
CA ALA A 31 0.06 11.80 -2.04
C ALA A 31 1.18 11.99 -3.07
N LEU A 32 2.11 11.04 -3.09
CA LEU A 32 3.15 10.99 -4.11
C LEU A 32 2.54 10.60 -5.46
N ASP A 33 2.91 11.30 -6.51
CA ASP A 33 2.59 10.95 -7.88
C ASP A 33 3.55 9.87 -8.44
N ALA A 34 3.38 9.48 -9.70
CA ALA A 34 4.19 8.45 -10.33
C ALA A 34 5.67 8.85 -10.47
N GLU A 35 5.95 10.13 -10.70
CA GLU A 35 7.32 10.64 -10.84
C GLU A 35 8.05 10.56 -9.49
N TRP A 36 7.45 11.10 -8.44
CA TRP A 36 8.00 11.04 -7.09
C TRP A 36 8.10 9.60 -6.56
N THR A 37 7.13 8.75 -6.89
CA THR A 37 7.19 7.32 -6.51
C THR A 37 8.31 6.59 -7.25
N THR A 38 8.59 6.95 -8.50
CA THR A 38 9.72 6.39 -9.25
C THR A 38 11.06 6.76 -8.62
N GLU A 39 11.23 8.01 -8.20
CA GLU A 39 12.43 8.44 -7.50
C GLU A 39 12.55 7.78 -6.11
N LEU A 40 11.43 7.67 -5.38
CA LEU A 40 11.38 6.96 -4.11
C LEU A 40 11.84 5.51 -4.23
N VAL A 41 11.42 4.81 -5.28
CA VAL A 41 11.83 3.42 -5.56
C VAL A 41 13.35 3.32 -5.79
N LYS A 42 13.96 4.29 -6.46
CA LYS A 42 15.43 4.33 -6.61
C LYS A 42 16.12 4.50 -5.27
N LEU A 43 15.64 5.43 -4.43
CA LEU A 43 16.18 5.66 -3.09
C LEU A 43 16.04 4.44 -2.16
N LEU A 44 14.94 3.68 -2.28
CA LEU A 44 14.74 2.45 -1.50
C LEU A 44 15.69 1.31 -1.89
N GLN A 45 16.30 1.36 -3.05
CA GLN A 45 17.32 0.40 -3.49
C GLN A 45 18.71 0.74 -2.95
N ASP A 46 19.01 2.02 -2.77
CA ASP A 46 20.28 2.53 -2.19
C ASP A 46 19.98 3.76 -1.30
N PRO A 47 19.42 3.53 -0.11
CA PRO A 47 18.94 4.62 0.73
C PRO A 47 20.08 5.44 1.34
N PRO A 48 19.95 6.78 1.37
CA PRO A 48 20.83 7.61 2.14
C PRO A 48 20.77 7.23 3.62
N LYS A 49 21.93 7.18 4.25
CA LYS A 49 22.05 6.77 5.66
C LYS A 49 21.18 7.63 6.59
N GLY A 50 20.30 6.97 7.34
CA GLY A 50 19.42 7.60 8.31
C GLY A 50 18.06 8.03 7.73
N GLU A 51 17.80 7.77 6.42
CA GLU A 51 16.54 8.06 5.77
C GLU A 51 15.67 6.80 5.55
N GLU A 52 16.16 5.63 5.94
CA GLU A 52 15.56 4.33 5.66
C GLU A 52 14.10 4.25 6.13
N ASP A 53 13.84 4.60 7.39
CA ASP A 53 12.50 4.56 7.98
C ASP A 53 11.56 5.58 7.32
N PHE A 54 12.08 6.76 6.97
CA PHE A 54 11.29 7.79 6.31
C PHE A 54 10.91 7.39 4.88
N LEU A 55 11.82 6.81 4.11
CA LEU A 55 11.54 6.30 2.77
C LEU A 55 10.51 5.17 2.80
N LEU A 56 10.62 4.27 3.78
CA LEU A 56 9.64 3.20 3.98
C LEU A 56 8.26 3.75 4.32
N ASP A 57 8.19 4.75 5.20
CA ASP A 57 6.93 5.44 5.54
C ASP A 57 6.29 6.07 4.29
N LEU A 58 7.08 6.75 3.46
CA LEU A 58 6.60 7.33 2.21
C LEU A 58 5.99 6.26 1.29
N LEU A 59 6.68 5.13 1.09
CA LEU A 59 6.16 4.05 0.24
C LEU A 59 4.90 3.43 0.81
N ALA A 60 4.87 3.18 2.12
CA ALA A 60 3.75 2.53 2.79
C ALA A 60 2.50 3.42 2.83
N ASN A 61 2.68 4.70 3.21
CA ASN A 61 1.59 5.57 3.66
C ASN A 61 1.33 6.78 2.76
N ARG A 62 2.23 7.10 1.80
CA ARG A 62 2.09 8.31 0.97
C ARG A 62 1.96 8.03 -0.52
N VAL A 63 2.09 6.78 -0.96
CA VAL A 63 1.77 6.34 -2.32
C VAL A 63 0.31 5.86 -2.35
N PRO A 64 -0.54 6.35 -3.28
CA PRO A 64 -1.91 5.88 -3.41
C PRO A 64 -2.00 4.35 -3.51
N PRO A 65 -2.93 3.69 -2.81
CA PRO A 65 -3.03 2.23 -2.82
C PRO A 65 -3.85 1.68 -3.99
N GLY A 66 -4.53 2.53 -4.75
CA GLY A 66 -5.57 2.16 -5.72
C GLY A 66 -5.06 1.96 -7.15
N VAL A 67 -5.74 2.60 -8.12
CA VAL A 67 -5.52 2.44 -9.58
C VAL A 67 -4.66 3.57 -10.17
N ASP A 68 -4.08 4.40 -9.35
CA ASP A 68 -3.21 5.50 -9.73
C ASP A 68 -1.91 4.98 -10.38
N GLU A 69 -1.29 5.78 -11.24
CA GLU A 69 0.00 5.43 -11.86
C GLU A 69 1.11 5.25 -10.81
N ALA A 70 1.08 6.00 -9.72
CA ALA A 70 2.02 5.82 -8.62
C ALA A 70 1.84 4.45 -7.94
N ALA A 71 0.60 3.97 -7.79
CA ALA A 71 0.31 2.64 -7.29
C ALA A 71 0.86 1.54 -8.23
N TYR A 72 0.79 1.77 -9.54
CA TYR A 72 1.39 0.85 -10.51
C TYR A 72 2.92 0.75 -10.34
N VAL A 73 3.61 1.88 -10.17
CA VAL A 73 5.05 1.93 -9.89
C VAL A 73 5.39 1.18 -8.59
N LYS A 74 4.65 1.45 -7.52
CA LYS A 74 4.81 0.75 -6.24
C LYS A 74 4.63 -0.77 -6.38
N ALA A 75 3.56 -1.21 -7.05
CA ALA A 75 3.30 -2.63 -7.26
C ALA A 75 4.41 -3.29 -8.08
N GLY A 76 4.89 -2.64 -9.13
CA GLY A 76 6.00 -3.11 -9.96
C GLY A 76 7.28 -3.32 -9.15
N PHE A 77 7.65 -2.36 -8.31
CA PHE A 77 8.82 -2.48 -7.45
C PHE A 77 8.69 -3.61 -6.41
N LEU A 78 7.57 -3.68 -5.70
CA LEU A 78 7.33 -4.73 -4.71
C LEU A 78 7.30 -6.12 -5.37
N SER A 79 6.74 -6.23 -6.57
CA SER A 79 6.76 -7.47 -7.36
C SER A 79 8.18 -7.86 -7.77
N ALA A 80 9.01 -6.91 -8.16
CA ALA A 80 10.41 -7.15 -8.50
C ALA A 80 11.22 -7.64 -7.27
N LEU A 81 10.95 -7.10 -6.07
CA LEU A 81 11.59 -7.55 -4.84
C LEU A 81 11.27 -9.02 -4.51
N VAL A 82 10.01 -9.44 -4.61
CA VAL A 82 9.62 -10.83 -4.30
C VAL A 82 10.10 -11.82 -5.36
N LYS A 83 10.39 -11.35 -6.59
CA LYS A 83 10.91 -12.16 -7.70
C LYS A 83 12.45 -12.17 -7.81
N ASP A 84 13.17 -11.52 -6.89
CA ASP A 84 14.63 -11.33 -6.96
C ASP A 84 15.11 -10.53 -8.18
N GLU A 85 14.26 -9.72 -8.78
CA GLU A 85 14.58 -8.84 -9.92
C GLU A 85 15.03 -7.45 -9.46
N ALA A 86 14.79 -7.11 -8.19
CA ALA A 86 15.28 -5.93 -7.50
C ALA A 86 15.71 -6.29 -6.07
N ASN A 87 16.42 -5.37 -5.42
CA ASN A 87 16.78 -5.51 -4.01
C ASN A 87 16.59 -4.19 -3.27
N SER A 88 16.40 -4.28 -1.96
CA SER A 88 16.35 -3.13 -1.06
C SER A 88 16.91 -3.56 0.30
N PRO A 89 17.77 -2.78 0.92
CA PRO A 89 18.21 -3.06 2.28
C PRO A 89 17.13 -2.76 3.33
N VAL A 90 16.04 -2.09 2.93
CA VAL A 90 14.95 -1.64 3.82
C VAL A 90 13.75 -2.58 3.76
N ILE A 91 13.51 -3.20 2.61
CA ILE A 91 12.32 -4.00 2.35
C ILE A 91 12.73 -5.42 1.99
N ASP A 92 12.51 -6.36 2.90
CA ASP A 92 12.63 -7.78 2.61
C ASP A 92 11.41 -8.32 1.84
N LYS A 93 11.48 -9.55 1.34
CA LYS A 93 10.38 -10.17 0.60
C LYS A 93 9.11 -10.29 1.43
N SER A 94 9.23 -10.55 2.71
CA SER A 94 8.10 -10.69 3.62
C SER A 94 7.32 -9.39 3.74
N LEU A 95 8.03 -8.28 3.96
CA LEU A 95 7.44 -6.95 4.02
C LEU A 95 6.88 -6.53 2.65
N ALA A 96 7.55 -6.89 1.56
CA ALA A 96 7.04 -6.61 0.20
C ALA A 96 5.69 -7.31 -0.05
N VAL A 97 5.50 -8.57 0.38
CA VAL A 97 4.21 -9.28 0.30
C VAL A 97 3.14 -8.58 1.15
N GLU A 98 3.48 -8.11 2.33
CA GLU A 98 2.55 -7.38 3.20
C GLU A 98 2.12 -6.06 2.57
N LEU A 99 3.07 -5.28 2.02
CA LEU A 99 2.79 -4.02 1.33
C LEU A 99 1.95 -4.24 0.06
N LEU A 100 2.18 -5.32 -0.71
CA LEU A 100 1.32 -5.73 -1.81
C LEU A 100 -0.10 -6.05 -1.32
N GLY A 101 -0.24 -6.72 -0.18
CA GLY A 101 -1.53 -7.05 0.42
C GLY A 101 -2.38 -5.84 0.82
N ASN A 102 -1.73 -4.71 1.08
CA ASN A 102 -2.40 -3.46 1.45
C ASN A 102 -2.84 -2.61 0.23
N MET A 103 -2.57 -3.05 -1.00
CA MET A 103 -2.98 -2.35 -2.21
C MET A 103 -4.40 -2.71 -2.62
N LEU A 104 -5.14 -1.76 -3.20
CA LEU A 104 -6.58 -1.87 -3.45
C LEU A 104 -6.94 -1.90 -4.95
N GLY A 105 -6.02 -1.55 -5.83
CA GLY A 105 -6.30 -1.33 -7.26
C GLY A 105 -6.15 -2.54 -8.18
N GLY A 106 -5.79 -3.70 -7.64
CA GLY A 106 -5.62 -4.93 -8.42
C GLY A 106 -4.22 -5.15 -9.01
N TYR A 107 -3.33 -4.17 -9.04
CA TYR A 107 -1.96 -4.31 -9.56
C TYR A 107 -1.10 -5.32 -8.77
N ASN A 108 -1.50 -5.63 -7.55
CA ASN A 108 -0.86 -6.55 -6.64
C ASN A 108 -1.34 -8.01 -6.79
N VAL A 109 -2.55 -8.22 -7.32
CA VAL A 109 -3.26 -9.51 -7.25
C VAL A 109 -2.49 -10.60 -7.99
N ALA A 110 -2.09 -10.35 -9.24
CA ALA A 110 -1.37 -11.34 -10.05
C ALA A 110 -0.08 -11.83 -9.36
N THR A 111 0.70 -10.90 -8.79
CA THR A 111 1.92 -11.25 -8.06
C THR A 111 1.63 -12.11 -6.84
N LEU A 112 0.61 -11.76 -6.06
CA LEU A 112 0.22 -12.55 -4.88
C LEU A 112 -0.28 -13.95 -5.27
N VAL A 113 -0.99 -14.08 -6.39
CA VAL A 113 -1.45 -15.39 -6.92
C VAL A 113 -0.27 -16.23 -7.39
N ASP A 114 0.71 -15.63 -8.08
CA ASP A 114 1.94 -16.33 -8.50
C ASP A 114 2.72 -16.87 -7.29
N LEU A 115 2.76 -16.12 -6.19
CA LEU A 115 3.46 -16.52 -4.97
C LEU A 115 2.83 -17.70 -4.24
N LEU A 116 1.61 -18.13 -4.57
CA LEU A 116 1.00 -19.34 -3.97
C LEU A 116 1.76 -20.63 -4.32
N ASP A 117 2.58 -20.62 -5.35
CA ASP A 117 3.47 -21.73 -5.72
C ASP A 117 4.90 -21.56 -5.17
N ASN A 118 5.18 -20.48 -4.46
CA ASN A 118 6.47 -20.23 -3.84
C ASN A 118 6.48 -20.75 -2.41
N GLY A 119 7.23 -21.83 -2.17
CA GLY A 119 7.23 -22.53 -0.86
C GLY A 119 7.59 -21.66 0.35
N GLU A 120 8.29 -20.54 0.16
CA GLU A 120 8.71 -19.65 1.24
C GLU A 120 7.68 -18.52 1.52
N LEU A 121 7.03 -18.01 0.47
CA LEU A 121 6.15 -16.84 0.55
C LEU A 121 4.66 -17.20 0.41
N ALA A 122 4.33 -18.43 0.06
CA ALA A 122 2.97 -18.85 -0.25
C ALA A 122 1.98 -18.62 0.91
N ASP A 123 2.39 -18.95 2.13
CA ASP A 123 1.58 -18.73 3.33
C ASP A 123 1.22 -17.25 3.51
N LYS A 124 2.24 -16.38 3.41
CA LYS A 124 2.05 -14.92 3.52
C LYS A 124 1.20 -14.34 2.40
N ALA A 125 1.41 -14.81 1.16
CA ALA A 125 0.60 -14.40 0.02
C ALA A 125 -0.87 -14.81 0.21
N ALA A 126 -1.12 -16.03 0.71
CA ALA A 126 -2.46 -16.48 1.02
C ALA A 126 -3.14 -15.64 2.10
N GLU A 127 -2.42 -15.28 3.16
CA GLU A 127 -2.93 -14.39 4.22
C GLU A 127 -3.33 -13.00 3.69
N GLN A 128 -2.63 -12.49 2.68
CA GLN A 128 -3.03 -11.24 2.05
C GLN A 128 -4.25 -11.44 1.13
N LEU A 129 -4.25 -12.48 0.29
CA LEU A 129 -5.34 -12.76 -0.64
C LEU A 129 -6.67 -13.04 0.07
N LYS A 130 -6.66 -13.69 1.25
CA LYS A 130 -7.87 -13.88 2.07
C LYS A 130 -8.59 -12.56 2.41
N LYS A 131 -7.86 -11.44 2.47
CA LYS A 131 -8.40 -10.11 2.79
C LYS A 131 -8.84 -9.34 1.54
N ILE A 132 -8.34 -9.72 0.37
CA ILE A 132 -8.62 -9.07 -0.91
C ILE A 132 -9.83 -9.75 -1.55
N THR A 133 -10.94 -9.06 -1.64
CA THR A 133 -12.19 -9.59 -2.22
C THR A 133 -12.43 -9.15 -3.66
N LEU A 134 -11.72 -8.13 -4.15
CA LEU A 134 -11.81 -7.63 -5.52
C LEU A 134 -10.70 -8.23 -6.36
N VAL A 135 -10.81 -9.51 -6.68
CA VAL A 135 -9.81 -10.25 -7.46
C VAL A 135 -10.22 -10.47 -8.91
N PHE A 136 -11.48 -10.20 -9.27
CA PHE A 136 -12.03 -10.33 -10.63
C PHE A 136 -11.61 -11.64 -11.32
N ASP A 137 -11.02 -11.55 -12.51
CA ASP A 137 -10.63 -12.72 -13.31
C ASP A 137 -9.57 -13.60 -12.61
N ALA A 138 -8.76 -13.05 -11.72
CA ALA A 138 -7.79 -13.82 -10.94
C ALA A 138 -8.45 -14.87 -10.01
N PHE A 139 -9.75 -14.79 -9.78
CA PHE A 139 -10.51 -15.86 -9.12
C PHE A 139 -10.36 -17.19 -9.85
N TYR A 140 -10.38 -17.19 -11.18
CA TYR A 140 -10.24 -18.41 -11.97
C TYR A 140 -8.84 -19.01 -11.86
N ASP A 141 -7.79 -18.18 -11.74
CA ASP A 141 -6.42 -18.64 -11.53
C ASP A 141 -6.27 -19.30 -10.16
N ILE A 142 -6.86 -18.69 -9.12
CA ILE A 142 -6.87 -19.24 -7.77
C ILE A 142 -7.68 -20.55 -7.73
N SER A 143 -8.84 -20.61 -8.41
CA SER A 143 -9.66 -21.82 -8.51
C SER A 143 -8.89 -22.95 -9.22
N ALA A 144 -8.21 -22.65 -10.32
CA ALA A 144 -7.40 -23.63 -11.05
C ALA A 144 -6.23 -24.17 -10.20
N LYS A 145 -5.59 -23.31 -9.39
CA LYS A 145 -4.56 -23.76 -8.43
C LYS A 145 -5.15 -24.66 -7.35
N ALA A 146 -6.33 -24.37 -6.81
CA ALA A 146 -7.01 -25.21 -5.84
C ALA A 146 -7.38 -26.57 -6.45
N ASP A 147 -7.92 -26.61 -7.67
CA ASP A 147 -8.27 -27.82 -8.41
C ASP A 147 -7.02 -28.69 -8.70
N SER A 148 -5.86 -28.05 -8.86
CA SER A 148 -4.57 -28.76 -9.00
C SER A 148 -3.93 -29.20 -7.69
N GLY A 149 -4.58 -28.94 -6.55
CA GLY A 149 -4.16 -29.40 -5.23
C GLY A 149 -3.29 -28.42 -4.46
N ASN A 150 -3.23 -27.14 -4.84
CA ASN A 150 -2.54 -26.11 -4.06
C ASN A 150 -3.34 -25.87 -2.76
N PRO A 151 -2.75 -26.14 -1.56
CA PRO A 151 -3.47 -26.03 -0.29
C PRO A 151 -3.82 -24.57 0.05
N TYR A 152 -2.95 -23.62 -0.28
CA TYR A 152 -3.14 -22.21 -0.02
C TYR A 152 -4.32 -21.63 -0.83
N ALA A 153 -4.42 -22.02 -2.11
CA ALA A 153 -5.54 -21.61 -2.94
C ALA A 153 -6.87 -22.16 -2.41
N THR A 154 -6.86 -23.40 -1.92
CA THR A 154 -8.03 -24.03 -1.28
C THR A 154 -8.45 -23.26 -0.02
N GLU A 155 -7.49 -22.89 0.82
CA GLU A 155 -7.75 -22.09 2.03
C GLU A 155 -8.30 -20.70 1.70
N ILE A 156 -7.80 -20.04 0.66
CA ILE A 156 -8.29 -18.73 0.24
C ILE A 156 -9.77 -18.82 -0.16
N ILE A 157 -10.12 -19.78 -1.00
CA ILE A 157 -11.50 -19.98 -1.45
C ILE A 157 -12.42 -20.29 -0.26
N GLN A 158 -11.97 -21.14 0.68
CA GLN A 158 -12.72 -21.46 1.87
C GLN A 158 -12.92 -20.23 2.76
N SER A 159 -11.87 -19.43 2.99
CA SER A 159 -11.92 -18.20 3.77
C SER A 159 -12.91 -17.18 3.18
N TRP A 160 -12.94 -17.06 1.85
CA TRP A 160 -13.93 -16.22 1.17
C TRP A 160 -15.36 -16.75 1.29
N ALA A 161 -15.56 -18.08 1.16
CA ALA A 161 -16.85 -18.71 1.32
C ALA A 161 -17.40 -18.57 2.74
N ASP A 162 -16.54 -18.60 3.74
CA ASP A 162 -16.87 -18.40 5.16
C ASP A 162 -17.00 -16.90 5.53
N ALA A 163 -16.75 -16.01 4.59
CA ALA A 163 -16.76 -14.55 4.78
C ALA A 163 -15.84 -14.09 5.92
N GLU A 164 -14.68 -14.72 6.10
CA GLU A 164 -13.73 -14.39 7.18
C GLU A 164 -13.23 -12.96 7.07
N TRP A 165 -13.03 -12.42 5.86
CA TRP A 165 -12.68 -11.03 5.61
C TRP A 165 -13.64 -10.02 6.29
N PHE A 166 -14.86 -10.44 6.56
CA PHE A 166 -15.88 -9.64 7.25
C PHE A 166 -16.07 -10.06 8.72
N THR A 167 -16.18 -11.36 8.99
CA THR A 167 -16.51 -11.90 10.31
C THR A 167 -15.34 -11.85 11.30
N SER A 168 -14.10 -11.85 10.80
CA SER A 168 -12.88 -11.77 11.62
C SER A 168 -12.58 -10.35 12.15
N LYS A 169 -13.29 -9.34 11.66
CA LYS A 169 -13.13 -7.96 12.15
C LYS A 169 -13.45 -7.84 13.64
N LYS A 170 -12.69 -7.03 14.34
CA LYS A 170 -12.93 -6.76 15.78
C LYS A 170 -14.37 -6.29 15.97
N LYS A 171 -15.05 -6.87 16.96
CA LYS A 171 -16.38 -6.40 17.34
C LYS A 171 -16.30 -4.96 17.80
N VAL A 172 -17.29 -4.17 17.40
CA VAL A 172 -17.43 -2.79 17.88
C VAL A 172 -17.60 -2.81 19.41
N ALA A 173 -16.91 -1.90 20.09
CA ALA A 173 -17.02 -1.75 21.53
C ALA A 173 -18.48 -1.45 21.91
N LYS A 174 -18.97 -2.07 23.00
CA LYS A 174 -20.34 -1.82 23.50
C LYS A 174 -20.51 -0.41 24.03
N GLU A 175 -19.42 0.20 24.49
CA GLU A 175 -19.37 1.56 25.01
C GLU A 175 -18.16 2.26 24.41
N ILE A 176 -18.36 3.48 23.95
CA ILE A 176 -17.31 4.34 23.39
C ILE A 176 -17.36 5.65 24.16
N THR A 177 -16.26 6.00 24.81
CA THR A 177 -16.08 7.33 25.41
C THR A 177 -15.41 8.24 24.40
N ALA A 178 -16.06 9.34 24.05
CA ALA A 178 -15.54 10.30 23.08
C ALA A 178 -15.59 11.73 23.63
N ILE A 179 -14.64 12.55 23.20
CA ILE A 179 -14.70 14.00 23.44
C ILE A 179 -15.51 14.60 22.29
N VAL A 180 -16.61 15.25 22.65
CA VAL A 180 -17.48 15.91 21.65
C VAL A 180 -16.92 17.30 21.36
N PHE A 181 -16.61 17.56 20.10
CA PHE A 181 -16.29 18.89 19.60
C PHE A 181 -17.50 19.44 18.87
N LYS A 182 -18.00 20.60 19.30
CA LYS A 182 -19.11 21.28 18.65
C LYS A 182 -18.58 22.33 17.69
N VAL A 183 -18.82 22.13 16.40
CA VAL A 183 -18.60 23.15 15.38
C VAL A 183 -19.76 24.16 15.42
N THR A 184 -19.43 25.45 15.37
CA THR A 184 -20.44 26.53 15.32
C THR A 184 -20.71 26.91 13.88
N GLY A 185 -21.97 27.16 13.55
CA GLY A 185 -22.40 27.52 12.19
C GLY A 185 -22.87 26.30 11.39
N GLU A 186 -23.10 26.54 10.12
CA GLU A 186 -23.45 25.50 9.15
C GLU A 186 -22.16 24.81 8.68
N THR A 187 -22.17 23.49 8.62
CA THR A 187 -21.06 22.66 8.17
C THR A 187 -21.58 21.76 7.07
N ASN A 188 -20.91 21.77 5.92
CA ASN A 188 -21.21 20.91 4.78
C ASN A 188 -20.15 19.79 4.62
N THR A 189 -20.34 18.95 3.62
CA THR A 189 -19.44 17.82 3.35
C THR A 189 -18.03 18.30 2.98
N ASP A 190 -17.93 19.40 2.23
CA ASP A 190 -16.64 19.90 1.76
C ASP A 190 -15.79 20.51 2.89
N ASP A 191 -16.44 21.01 3.95
CA ASP A 191 -15.76 21.48 5.15
C ASP A 191 -15.11 20.31 5.93
N LEU A 192 -15.70 19.12 5.85
CA LEU A 192 -15.23 17.93 6.55
C LEU A 192 -14.33 17.04 5.67
N SER A 193 -14.54 17.07 4.36
CA SER A 193 -13.83 16.25 3.38
C SER A 193 -13.69 17.02 2.06
N PRO A 194 -12.79 18.01 2.01
CA PRO A 194 -12.60 18.84 0.83
C PRO A 194 -12.20 18.01 -0.39
N ALA A 195 -12.98 18.07 -1.47
CA ALA A 195 -12.74 17.28 -2.68
C ALA A 195 -11.36 17.53 -3.29
N GLN A 196 -10.87 18.78 -3.22
CA GLN A 196 -9.55 19.16 -3.71
C GLN A 196 -8.38 18.54 -2.93
N ASP A 197 -8.63 18.09 -1.70
CA ASP A 197 -7.63 17.46 -0.83
C ASP A 197 -7.82 15.94 -0.71
N ALA A 198 -8.74 15.35 -1.49
CA ALA A 198 -9.02 13.91 -1.46
C ALA A 198 -7.77 13.05 -1.70
N TRP A 199 -6.87 13.52 -2.57
CA TRP A 199 -5.61 12.84 -2.90
C TRP A 199 -4.49 13.01 -1.87
N SER A 200 -4.68 13.82 -0.83
CA SER A 200 -3.69 13.95 0.24
C SER A 200 -3.77 12.83 1.28
N ARG A 201 -4.78 11.97 1.18
CA ARG A 201 -5.03 10.84 2.09
C ARG A 201 -5.11 9.53 1.29
N PRO A 202 -3.96 8.96 0.86
CA PRO A 202 -3.94 7.73 0.08
C PRO A 202 -4.38 6.49 0.88
N ASP A 203 -4.45 6.57 2.18
CA ASP A 203 -4.91 5.55 3.12
C ASP A 203 -6.46 5.46 3.24
N ILE A 204 -7.18 6.37 2.61
CA ILE A 204 -8.64 6.33 2.55
C ILE A 204 -9.05 5.77 1.20
N PRO A 205 -9.72 4.59 1.18
CA PRO A 205 -10.19 3.98 -0.05
C PRO A 205 -11.26 4.81 -0.75
#